data_b2f955155034b1a5a9bdff70128b3b98
#
_entry.id   b2f955155034b1a5a9bdff70128b3b98
#
_cell.length_a   1.000
_cell.length_b   1.000
_cell.length_c   1.000
_cell.angle_alpha   90.00
_cell.angle_beta   90.00
_cell.angle_gamma   90.00
#
_symmetry.space_group_name_H-M   'P 1'
#
loop_
_entity.id
_entity.type
_entity.pdbx_description
1 polymer ?
#
loop_
_entity_poly.entity_id
_entity_poly.type
_entity_poly.pdbx_seq_one_letter_code
_entity_poly.pdbx_strand_id
1 'polypeptide(L)'
;MIKRVVAPFCAAFVLAPFPLAAHAAPDCGSIGNFLAGKAVILSCFHSDDLRTNNSRTTPLNNSMATFTNGAPLPGVSVLGLPANFGSFTPVTDRGVISNGPTPTPAAVPGVQVEAGFLSDPTGQARFVLRFPDTWNGKLVVAGASGTRSEYNGDYAWSDYVLPKGYAYASQNKGVLNFYTVNFGSVGQPAPDSCRVNPPPRVGGLPGGALSLLWVHFYDVDPDKPFTQWTQYMLDTAKLAQATAKVAYGKPVRRTYAVGTSNGGYQVRRAMEEGPNLFDGGVDWEGTYIDPTENILVDLPVAVRNFPAYEAANFDPNSQAAQNILAAGFPPDIVHRNPSMGAATASLWANYYNEFWEVTTCQWQQRFDPTYDTFGAGPGNYDYLSRLGLPGVADSVAATTTTGKIKKPLITVAGTMDALLPIKHQARAYEDAVNASRKGNNDNRNAQYRLYEVQNGNHIESYVTPFPELVPIQPAAQQAFDLLVAHVENNAALPPSQCIPKGGTIAQVPAQPGNCAQLFVP
;
A
#
# COMPACT_ATOMS: atom_id res chain seq x y z
N MET A 1 60.59 28.40 -51.96
CA MET A 1 59.28 28.39 -51.26
C MET A 1 59.23 27.17 -50.38
N ILE A 2 59.45 27.35 -49.08
CA ILE A 2 59.48 26.25 -48.08
C ILE A 2 58.17 26.32 -47.35
N LYS A 3 57.30 25.30 -47.53
CA LYS A 3 56.06 25.14 -46.77
C LYS A 3 56.39 24.54 -45.39
N ARG A 4 56.14 25.28 -44.28
CA ARG A 4 56.16 24.75 -42.95
C ARG A 4 54.87 24.04 -42.68
N VAL A 5 54.96 22.75 -42.31
CA VAL A 5 53.87 21.94 -41.77
C VAL A 5 53.85 22.14 -40.28
N VAL A 6 52.76 22.68 -39.75
CA VAL A 6 52.50 22.78 -38.30
C VAL A 6 51.63 21.57 -37.90
N ALA A 7 52.17 20.69 -37.05
CA ALA A 7 51.42 19.60 -36.47
C ALA A 7 50.66 20.08 -35.22
N PRO A 8 49.39 19.70 -35.01
CA PRO A 8 48.69 20.03 -33.80
C PRO A 8 49.07 19.07 -32.65
N PHE A 9 49.52 19.63 -31.55
CA PHE A 9 49.72 18.92 -30.29
C PHE A 9 48.33 18.65 -29.67
N CYS A 10 47.85 17.40 -29.67
CA CYS A 10 46.75 16.96 -28.85
C CYS A 10 47.23 16.68 -27.43
N ALA A 11 46.99 17.61 -26.49
CA ALA A 11 47.16 17.35 -25.07
C ALA A 11 45.98 16.46 -24.57
N ALA A 12 46.26 15.19 -24.34
CA ALA A 12 45.32 14.30 -23.65
C ALA A 12 45.29 14.67 -22.16
N PHE A 13 44.20 15.31 -21.74
CA PHE A 13 43.92 15.47 -20.33
C PHE A 13 43.48 14.10 -19.75
N VAL A 14 44.37 13.44 -19.07
CA VAL A 14 44.04 12.31 -18.21
C VAL A 14 43.29 12.86 -16.98
N LEU A 15 41.97 12.80 -17.01
CA LEU A 15 41.16 13.00 -15.82
C LEU A 15 41.46 11.83 -14.84
N ALA A 16 42.27 12.09 -13.81
CA ALA A 16 42.40 11.17 -12.70
C ALA A 16 41.02 10.94 -12.06
N PRO A 17 40.61 9.70 -11.80
CA PRO A 17 39.38 9.47 -11.07
C PRO A 17 39.52 10.06 -9.68
N PHE A 18 38.73 11.06 -9.35
CA PHE A 18 38.59 11.52 -7.98
C PHE A 18 38.15 10.31 -7.14
N PRO A 19 38.84 9.99 -6.03
CA PRO A 19 38.37 8.96 -5.13
C PRO A 19 37.00 9.42 -4.60
N LEU A 20 35.94 8.69 -4.95
CA LEU A 20 34.67 8.80 -4.23
C LEU A 20 35.01 8.58 -2.76
N ALA A 21 34.85 9.62 -1.94
CA ALA A 21 35.03 9.50 -0.51
C ALA A 21 34.13 8.35 -0.04
N ALA A 22 34.74 7.25 0.38
CA ALA A 22 34.03 6.12 0.96
C ALA A 22 33.27 6.69 2.18
N HIS A 23 31.96 6.64 2.13
CA HIS A 23 31.14 6.97 3.28
C HIS A 23 31.41 5.91 4.35
N ALA A 24 31.48 6.33 5.62
CA ALA A 24 31.45 5.37 6.70
C ALA A 24 30.14 4.58 6.57
N ALA A 25 30.23 3.25 6.62
CA ALA A 25 29.06 2.40 6.66
C ALA A 25 28.22 2.76 7.90
N PRO A 26 26.88 2.70 7.83
CA PRO A 26 26.03 2.97 8.98
C PRO A 26 26.36 2.00 10.11
N ASP A 27 26.35 2.48 11.36
CA ASP A 27 26.62 1.66 12.54
C ASP A 27 25.55 1.85 13.61
N CYS A 28 25.26 0.75 14.34
CA CYS A 28 24.25 0.75 15.38
C CYS A 28 24.61 1.58 16.62
N GLY A 29 25.89 1.83 16.86
CA GLY A 29 26.33 2.61 18.02
C GLY A 29 25.93 4.08 17.88
N SER A 30 26.30 4.73 16.78
CA SER A 30 25.94 6.12 16.50
C SER A 30 24.43 6.30 16.29
N ILE A 31 23.78 5.38 15.59
CA ILE A 31 22.33 5.40 15.38
C ILE A 31 21.59 5.23 16.70
N GLY A 32 21.97 4.26 17.53
CA GLY A 32 21.36 4.01 18.83
C GLY A 32 21.50 5.19 19.79
N ASN A 33 22.69 5.78 19.86
CA ASN A 33 22.91 6.99 20.66
C ASN A 33 22.06 8.17 20.20
N PHE A 34 21.85 8.33 18.90
CA PHE A 34 21.01 9.40 18.37
C PHE A 34 19.52 9.17 18.66
N LEU A 35 19.04 7.94 18.54
CA LEU A 35 17.63 7.60 18.76
C LEU A 35 17.27 7.51 20.24
N ALA A 36 18.25 7.40 21.14
CA ALA A 36 18.01 7.42 22.58
C ALA A 36 17.24 8.69 22.99
N GLY A 37 16.08 8.50 23.66
CA GLY A 37 15.17 9.58 24.03
C GLY A 37 14.31 10.14 22.89
N LYS A 38 14.35 9.54 21.68
CA LYS A 38 13.49 9.89 20.54
C LYS A 38 12.62 8.73 20.08
N ALA A 39 13.07 7.49 20.33
CA ALA A 39 12.34 6.27 20.01
C ALA A 39 12.64 5.19 21.05
N VAL A 40 11.78 4.20 21.14
CA VAL A 40 12.01 2.97 21.90
C VAL A 40 12.69 1.98 20.96
N ILE A 41 14.01 1.85 21.07
CA ILE A 41 14.78 0.94 20.21
C ILE A 41 14.49 -0.50 20.65
N LEU A 42 13.95 -1.31 19.73
CA LEU A 42 13.70 -2.72 19.93
C LEU A 42 14.90 -3.56 19.49
N SER A 43 15.47 -3.22 18.33
CA SER A 43 16.71 -3.83 17.87
C SER A 43 17.46 -2.90 16.90
N CYS A 44 18.77 -3.11 16.79
CA CYS A 44 19.61 -2.55 15.75
C CYS A 44 20.67 -3.58 15.39
N PHE A 45 20.81 -3.88 14.12
CA PHE A 45 21.80 -4.87 13.65
C PHE A 45 22.21 -4.60 12.20
N HIS A 46 23.43 -5.00 11.86
CA HIS A 46 23.87 -5.11 10.47
C HIS A 46 23.36 -6.43 9.86
N SER A 47 22.83 -6.36 8.66
CA SER A 47 22.37 -7.52 7.86
C SER A 47 23.15 -7.58 6.56
N ASP A 48 23.43 -8.80 6.09
CA ASP A 48 24.02 -9.02 4.78
C ASP A 48 23.00 -8.76 3.64
N ASP A 49 21.71 -8.73 3.98
CA ASP A 49 20.63 -8.40 3.03
C ASP A 49 19.45 -7.74 3.74
N LEU A 50 19.19 -6.47 3.43
CA LEU A 50 18.08 -5.69 3.99
C LEU A 50 16.73 -5.97 3.31
N ARG A 51 16.72 -6.77 2.24
CA ARG A 51 15.46 -7.05 1.52
C ARG A 51 14.54 -7.95 2.32
N THR A 52 13.27 -7.91 1.96
CA THR A 52 12.20 -8.60 2.69
C THR A 52 12.22 -10.13 2.55
N ASN A 53 13.02 -10.72 1.65
CA ASN A 53 13.23 -12.17 1.57
C ASN A 53 14.15 -12.72 2.66
N ASN A 54 14.80 -11.88 3.42
CA ASN A 54 15.63 -12.26 4.54
C ASN A 54 14.75 -12.39 5.80
N SER A 55 14.70 -13.58 6.40
CA SER A 55 13.88 -13.85 7.58
C SER A 55 14.31 -13.06 8.82
N ARG A 56 15.54 -12.55 8.87
CA ARG A 56 16.01 -11.70 9.97
C ARG A 56 15.50 -10.29 9.82
N THR A 57 15.49 -9.74 8.62
CA THR A 57 15.00 -8.37 8.34
C THR A 57 13.49 -8.31 8.19
N THR A 58 12.86 -9.41 7.87
CA THR A 58 11.40 -9.54 7.77
C THR A 58 10.98 -10.88 8.35
N PRO A 59 10.75 -10.95 9.65
CA PRO A 59 10.35 -12.18 10.32
C PRO A 59 9.09 -12.80 9.70
N LEU A 60 9.12 -14.09 9.42
CA LEU A 60 8.06 -14.81 8.68
C LEU A 60 6.67 -14.73 9.33
N ASN A 61 6.62 -14.61 10.65
CA ASN A 61 5.37 -14.61 11.42
C ASN A 61 4.79 -13.20 11.66
N ASN A 62 5.32 -12.23 10.98
CA ASN A 62 5.15 -10.84 11.34
C ASN A 62 3.80 -10.25 10.98
N SER A 63 3.12 -10.81 10.04
CA SER A 63 1.81 -10.36 9.60
C SER A 63 0.65 -11.08 10.27
N MET A 64 0.94 -12.21 10.89
CA MET A 64 0.00 -12.87 11.80
C MET A 64 0.35 -12.54 13.26
N ALA A 65 1.11 -11.49 13.45
CA ALA A 65 1.55 -11.06 14.74
C ALA A 65 0.42 -10.43 15.51
N THR A 66 -0.25 -11.25 16.11
CA THR A 66 -0.89 -10.98 17.35
C THR A 66 0.19 -10.73 18.37
N PHE A 67 0.59 -9.50 18.49
CA PHE A 67 1.54 -9.11 19.49
C PHE A 67 0.79 -8.77 20.77
N THR A 68 0.82 -9.64 21.74
CA THR A 68 0.72 -9.19 23.12
C THR A 68 2.12 -8.77 23.55
N ASN A 69 2.31 -7.48 23.85
CA ASN A 69 3.58 -6.94 24.33
C ASN A 69 4.82 -7.20 23.45
N GLY A 70 4.64 -7.30 22.15
CA GLY A 70 5.77 -7.44 21.23
C GLY A 70 6.19 -8.86 20.90
N ALA A 71 5.57 -9.87 21.49
CA ALA A 71 5.81 -11.27 21.15
C ALA A 71 4.71 -11.84 20.23
N PRO A 72 5.04 -12.65 19.22
CA PRO A 72 4.02 -13.37 18.46
C PRO A 72 3.20 -14.26 19.41
N LEU A 73 1.89 -14.35 19.20
CA LEU A 73 1.08 -15.31 19.96
C LEU A 73 1.55 -16.73 19.67
N PRO A 74 1.83 -17.53 20.70
CA PRO A 74 2.20 -18.92 20.52
C PRO A 74 1.10 -19.67 19.77
N GLY A 75 1.44 -20.39 18.73
CA GLY A 75 0.56 -21.37 18.08
C GLY A 75 -0.13 -20.93 16.80
N VAL A 76 -0.04 -19.69 16.37
CA VAL A 76 -0.69 -19.23 15.14
C VAL A 76 -0.06 -19.80 13.87
N SER A 77 1.20 -20.18 13.90
CA SER A 77 1.90 -20.81 12.78
C SER A 77 1.64 -22.33 12.62
N VAL A 78 0.85 -22.95 13.50
CA VAL A 78 0.91 -24.39 13.75
C VAL A 78 -0.12 -25.20 12.96
N LEU A 79 -1.01 -24.58 12.19
CA LEU A 79 -2.27 -25.25 11.83
C LEU A 79 -2.44 -25.59 10.36
N GLY A 80 -1.37 -25.94 9.68
CA GLY A 80 -1.46 -26.35 8.30
C GLY A 80 -1.80 -25.22 7.34
N LEU A 81 -1.90 -23.98 7.86
CA LEU A 81 -1.92 -22.79 7.04
C LEU A 81 -0.52 -22.62 6.42
N PRO A 82 -0.42 -22.20 5.17
CA PRO A 82 0.87 -21.84 4.60
C PRO A 82 1.61 -20.91 5.55
N ALA A 83 2.92 -21.07 5.68
CA ALA A 83 3.75 -20.25 6.59
C ALA A 83 3.60 -18.73 6.36
N ASN A 84 3.06 -18.36 5.24
CA ASN A 84 2.78 -17.03 4.75
C ASN A 84 1.29 -16.68 4.69
N PHE A 85 0.42 -17.57 5.15
CA PHE A 85 -1.02 -17.32 5.19
C PHE A 85 -1.33 -16.19 6.18
N GLY A 86 -2.13 -15.22 5.73
CA GLY A 86 -2.41 -13.99 6.49
C GLY A 86 -1.22 -13.04 6.56
N SER A 87 -0.10 -13.38 5.93
CA SER A 87 1.03 -12.48 5.91
C SER A 87 0.87 -11.40 4.86
N PHE A 88 -0.03 -11.50 3.87
CA PHE A 88 0.00 -10.61 2.72
C PHE A 88 1.44 -10.20 2.44
N THR A 89 2.34 -11.17 2.68
CA THR A 89 3.76 -10.91 2.67
C THR A 89 4.26 -11.05 1.26
N PRO A 90 5.34 -10.41 1.03
CA PRO A 90 6.08 -10.46 -0.19
C PRO A 90 6.32 -11.87 -0.75
N VAL A 91 6.33 -12.87 0.10
CA VAL A 91 6.61 -14.25 -0.34
C VAL A 91 5.50 -14.84 -1.19
N THR A 92 4.23 -14.52 -0.91
CA THR A 92 3.10 -14.92 -1.75
C THR A 92 3.01 -14.12 -3.04
N ASP A 93 3.30 -12.82 -2.96
CA ASP A 93 3.17 -11.93 -4.11
C ASP A 93 4.40 -11.94 -5.02
N ARG A 94 5.57 -12.33 -4.51
CA ARG A 94 6.80 -12.44 -5.32
C ARG A 94 6.70 -13.39 -6.50
N GLY A 95 5.97 -14.48 -6.35
CA GLY A 95 5.77 -15.43 -7.44
C GLY A 95 4.95 -14.87 -8.59
N VAL A 96 4.12 -13.86 -8.31
CA VAL A 96 3.26 -13.20 -9.30
C VAL A 96 4.01 -12.13 -10.07
N ILE A 97 4.90 -11.43 -9.40
CA ILE A 97 5.65 -10.29 -9.96
C ILE A 97 6.81 -10.75 -10.83
N SER A 98 7.34 -11.93 -10.59
CA SER A 98 8.41 -12.53 -11.39
C SER A 98 7.86 -13.37 -12.54
N ASN A 99 7.14 -12.78 -13.47
CA ASN A 99 6.81 -13.43 -14.75
C ASN A 99 8.09 -13.63 -15.59
N GLY A 100 8.93 -14.56 -15.17
CA GLY A 100 10.16 -14.92 -15.88
C GLY A 100 11.40 -15.00 -14.98
N PRO A 101 12.54 -15.43 -15.51
CA PRO A 101 13.80 -15.48 -14.80
C PRO A 101 14.32 -14.04 -14.61
N THR A 102 13.70 -13.28 -13.73
CA THR A 102 14.29 -12.03 -13.28
C THR A 102 15.51 -12.41 -12.45
N PRO A 103 16.71 -11.93 -12.79
CA PRO A 103 17.87 -12.17 -11.97
C PRO A 103 17.52 -11.77 -10.54
N THR A 104 17.70 -12.65 -9.58
CA THR A 104 17.53 -12.28 -8.16
C THR A 104 18.45 -11.10 -7.93
N PRO A 105 17.94 -9.90 -7.58
CA PRO A 105 18.80 -8.76 -7.34
C PRO A 105 19.87 -9.14 -6.30
N ALA A 106 21.07 -8.59 -6.44
CA ALA A 106 22.14 -8.82 -5.47
C ALA A 106 21.66 -8.44 -4.05
N ALA A 107 22.17 -9.14 -3.04
CA ALA A 107 21.93 -8.81 -1.65
C ALA A 107 22.31 -7.35 -1.38
N VAL A 108 21.58 -6.70 -0.50
CA VAL A 108 21.81 -5.30 -0.11
C VAL A 108 22.25 -5.28 1.36
N PRO A 109 23.56 -5.26 1.66
CA PRO A 109 24.04 -5.18 3.03
C PRO A 109 23.73 -3.80 3.63
N GLY A 110 23.57 -3.76 4.96
CA GLY A 110 23.30 -2.53 5.68
C GLY A 110 22.73 -2.73 7.07
N VAL A 111 22.35 -1.64 7.71
CA VAL A 111 21.80 -1.62 9.06
C VAL A 111 20.27 -1.55 9.03
N GLN A 112 19.62 -2.41 9.81
CA GLN A 112 18.21 -2.31 10.16
C GLN A 112 18.05 -1.86 11.60
N VAL A 113 17.13 -0.90 11.81
CA VAL A 113 16.67 -0.45 13.12
C VAL A 113 15.19 -0.76 13.25
N GLU A 114 14.82 -1.36 14.35
CA GLU A 114 13.43 -1.65 14.72
C GLU A 114 13.11 -0.84 15.98
N ALA A 115 12.06 -0.04 15.92
CA ALA A 115 11.76 0.86 17.02
C ALA A 115 10.26 1.15 17.16
N GLY A 116 9.87 1.59 18.35
CA GLY A 116 8.55 2.12 18.67
C GLY A 116 8.59 3.63 18.82
N PHE A 117 7.45 4.29 18.61
CA PHE A 117 7.30 5.72 18.82
C PHE A 117 7.17 6.04 20.32
N LEU A 118 7.90 7.02 20.81
CA LEU A 118 7.76 7.48 22.20
C LEU A 118 6.41 8.14 22.49
N SER A 119 5.76 8.65 21.46
CA SER A 119 4.42 9.25 21.57
C SER A 119 3.33 8.22 21.87
N ASP A 120 3.63 6.94 21.67
CA ASP A 120 2.72 5.84 21.97
C ASP A 120 3.19 5.05 23.20
N PRO A 121 2.57 5.29 24.39
CA PRO A 121 2.93 4.57 25.61
C PRO A 121 2.50 3.09 25.60
N THR A 122 1.66 2.69 24.65
CA THR A 122 1.18 1.30 24.53
C THR A 122 2.17 0.39 23.83
N GLY A 123 3.16 0.97 23.09
CA GLY A 123 4.14 0.24 22.31
C GLY A 123 3.59 -0.40 21.04
N GLN A 124 2.40 0.00 20.61
CA GLN A 124 1.74 -0.52 19.41
C GLN A 124 2.27 0.13 18.14
N ALA A 125 2.55 1.43 18.19
CA ALA A 125 3.07 2.17 17.06
C ALA A 125 4.55 1.89 16.85
N ARG A 126 4.90 1.31 15.68
CA ARG A 126 6.24 0.84 15.38
C ARG A 126 6.69 1.25 14.00
N PHE A 127 8.02 1.32 13.82
CA PHE A 127 8.66 1.61 12.54
C PHE A 127 9.95 0.83 12.36
N VAL A 128 10.36 0.68 11.11
CA VAL A 128 11.64 0.09 10.70
C VAL A 128 12.37 1.08 9.81
N LEU A 129 13.68 1.24 10.05
CA LEU A 129 14.59 1.98 9.20
C LEU A 129 15.62 1.03 8.60
N ARG A 130 15.88 1.14 7.29
CA ARG A 130 16.85 0.34 6.55
C ARG A 130 17.85 1.27 5.87
N PHE A 131 19.10 1.16 6.26
CA PHE A 131 20.21 2.00 5.80
C PHE A 131 21.22 1.13 5.05
N PRO A 132 21.20 1.08 3.69
CA PRO A 132 22.16 0.29 2.92
C PRO A 132 23.58 0.84 3.06
N ASP A 133 24.60 -0.03 3.06
CA ASP A 133 26.01 0.38 3.12
C ASP A 133 26.38 1.29 1.95
N THR A 134 25.78 1.07 0.78
CA THR A 134 25.93 1.94 -0.38
C THR A 134 24.70 2.84 -0.54
N TRP A 135 24.82 4.09 -0.10
CA TRP A 135 23.71 5.03 -0.10
C TRP A 135 23.82 6.09 -1.20
N ASN A 136 22.73 6.33 -1.91
CA ASN A 136 22.64 7.31 -2.99
C ASN A 136 22.25 8.74 -2.53
N GLY A 137 22.11 8.98 -1.22
CA GLY A 137 21.72 10.28 -0.65
C GLY A 137 20.22 10.50 -0.57
N LYS A 138 19.38 9.48 -0.79
CA LYS A 138 17.93 9.59 -0.88
C LYS A 138 17.24 8.63 0.08
N LEU A 139 16.00 8.96 0.41
CA LEU A 139 15.14 8.21 1.32
C LEU A 139 13.79 7.93 0.67
N VAL A 140 13.28 6.73 0.86
CA VAL A 140 11.89 6.38 0.58
C VAL A 140 11.20 6.04 1.89
N VAL A 141 10.02 6.63 2.10
CA VAL A 141 9.17 6.37 3.26
C VAL A 141 7.88 5.74 2.77
N ALA A 142 7.59 4.53 3.25
CA ALA A 142 6.43 3.78 2.83
C ALA A 142 5.27 3.90 3.82
N GLY A 143 4.08 4.11 3.27
CA GLY A 143 2.82 3.88 3.94
C GLY A 143 2.55 2.39 4.08
N ALA A 144 1.80 2.00 5.11
CA ALA A 144 1.42 0.61 5.34
C ALA A 144 0.06 0.31 4.75
N SER A 145 -0.02 -0.65 3.82
CA SER A 145 -1.31 -1.14 3.30
C SER A 145 -2.11 -1.89 4.37
N GLY A 146 -3.27 -2.43 4.05
CA GLY A 146 -4.23 -3.11 4.92
C GLY A 146 -3.68 -3.65 6.24
N THR A 147 -3.48 -4.93 6.32
CA THR A 147 -2.92 -5.62 7.49
C THR A 147 -1.41 -5.84 7.34
N ARG A 148 -0.63 -4.78 7.48
CA ARG A 148 0.84 -4.81 7.40
C ARG A 148 1.48 -4.41 8.73
N SER A 149 2.63 -5.00 9.01
CA SER A 149 3.50 -4.56 10.10
C SER A 149 4.52 -3.54 9.61
N GLU A 150 5.30 -3.02 10.54
CA GLU A 150 6.43 -2.13 10.25
C GLU A 150 7.47 -2.72 9.32
N TYR A 151 7.67 -4.03 9.33
CA TYR A 151 8.69 -4.70 8.51
C TYR A 151 8.31 -4.81 7.04
N ASN A 152 7.06 -4.93 6.77
CA ASN A 152 6.49 -5.05 5.44
C ASN A 152 5.39 -4.01 5.21
N GLY A 153 5.57 -2.83 5.80
CA GLY A 153 4.64 -1.70 5.65
C GLY A 153 4.23 -1.50 4.21
N ASP A 154 5.21 -1.52 3.32
CA ASP A 154 4.99 -1.71 1.89
C ASP A 154 6.24 -2.33 1.23
N TYR A 155 6.35 -3.64 1.31
CA TYR A 155 7.53 -4.43 0.96
C TYR A 155 7.94 -4.35 -0.51
N ALA A 156 6.96 -4.21 -1.40
CA ALA A 156 7.23 -4.13 -2.84
C ALA A 156 8.12 -2.92 -3.14
N TRP A 157 7.95 -1.84 -2.38
CA TRP A 157 8.78 -0.67 -2.48
C TRP A 157 10.16 -0.87 -1.87
N SER A 158 10.26 -1.49 -0.68
CA SER A 158 11.54 -1.79 -0.05
C SER A 158 12.47 -2.57 -0.99
N ASP A 159 11.97 -3.67 -1.53
CA ASP A 159 12.75 -4.55 -2.42
C ASP A 159 13.10 -3.88 -3.77
N TYR A 160 12.34 -2.87 -4.17
CA TYR A 160 12.60 -2.12 -5.39
C TYR A 160 13.63 -0.99 -5.22
N VAL A 161 13.61 -0.29 -4.07
CA VAL A 161 14.42 0.92 -3.89
C VAL A 161 15.75 0.67 -3.19
N LEU A 162 15.83 -0.33 -2.29
CA LEU A 162 17.08 -0.67 -1.60
C LEU A 162 18.23 -1.03 -2.56
N PRO A 163 18.02 -1.88 -3.61
CA PRO A 163 19.06 -2.17 -4.59
C PRO A 163 19.52 -0.95 -5.40
N LYS A 164 18.69 0.11 -5.46
CA LYS A 164 19.02 1.39 -6.10
C LYS A 164 19.77 2.34 -5.14
N GLY A 165 20.10 1.88 -3.93
CA GLY A 165 20.85 2.63 -2.93
C GLY A 165 20.02 3.61 -2.11
N TYR A 166 18.70 3.58 -2.15
CA TYR A 166 17.88 4.40 -1.25
C TYR A 166 17.93 3.86 0.17
N ALA A 167 17.96 4.73 1.16
CA ALA A 167 17.50 4.37 2.49
C ALA A 167 15.97 4.18 2.45
N TYR A 168 15.46 3.32 3.32
CA TYR A 168 14.04 3.00 3.35
C TYR A 168 13.50 3.06 4.77
N ALA A 169 12.28 3.53 4.93
CA ALA A 169 11.57 3.55 6.19
C ALA A 169 10.13 3.10 6.00
N SER A 170 9.62 2.33 6.94
CA SER A 170 8.22 1.89 6.97
C SER A 170 7.69 1.89 8.40
N GLN A 171 6.37 1.84 8.55
CA GLN A 171 5.68 1.88 9.84
C GLN A 171 4.37 1.09 9.76
N ASN A 172 3.77 0.81 10.90
CA ASN A 172 2.54 0.01 11.00
C ASN A 172 1.25 0.83 11.16
N LYS A 173 1.24 2.10 10.80
CA LYS A 173 0.11 3.05 10.97
C LYS A 173 -0.25 3.38 12.43
N GLY A 174 0.55 2.94 13.40
CA GLY A 174 0.18 3.01 14.80
C GLY A 174 -0.87 2.00 15.22
N VAL A 175 -1.19 1.04 14.36
CA VAL A 175 -2.23 0.07 14.57
C VAL A 175 -1.61 -1.32 14.66
N LEU A 176 -1.87 -2.03 15.74
CA LEU A 176 -1.67 -3.47 15.74
C LEU A 176 -2.81 -4.11 14.95
N ASN A 177 -2.48 -4.60 13.77
CA ASN A 177 -3.38 -5.45 13.03
C ASN A 177 -3.41 -6.82 13.70
N PHE A 178 -4.47 -7.08 14.44
CA PHE A 178 -4.58 -8.28 15.21
C PHE A 178 -5.34 -9.35 14.44
N TYR A 179 -4.65 -10.43 14.08
CA TYR A 179 -5.29 -11.65 13.62
C TYR A 179 -5.37 -12.66 14.75
N THR A 180 -6.54 -13.20 15.01
CA THR A 180 -6.70 -14.35 15.89
C THR A 180 -7.28 -15.53 15.14
N VAL A 181 -6.89 -16.72 15.58
CA VAL A 181 -7.51 -17.97 15.16
C VAL A 181 -8.36 -18.46 16.33
N ASN A 182 -9.64 -18.67 16.10
CA ASN A 182 -10.54 -19.16 17.14
C ASN A 182 -10.47 -20.69 17.24
N PHE A 183 -9.75 -21.20 18.23
CA PHE A 183 -9.68 -22.62 18.60
C PHE A 183 -10.29 -22.85 19.99
N GLY A 184 -11.57 -22.68 20.12
CA GLY A 184 -12.23 -22.82 21.41
C GLY A 184 -11.79 -21.72 22.39
N SER A 185 -11.23 -22.09 23.55
CA SER A 185 -10.81 -21.12 24.57
C SER A 185 -9.44 -20.50 24.33
N VAL A 186 -8.70 -20.96 23.34
CA VAL A 186 -7.37 -20.43 22.99
C VAL A 186 -7.53 -19.42 21.85
N GLY A 187 -7.06 -18.18 22.05
CA GLY A 187 -7.08 -17.16 21.02
C GLY A 187 -8.49 -16.67 20.70
N GLN A 188 -9.35 -16.49 21.69
CA GLN A 188 -10.65 -15.85 21.47
C GLN A 188 -10.45 -14.45 20.87
N PRO A 189 -11.17 -14.10 19.80
CA PRO A 189 -11.11 -12.77 19.24
C PRO A 189 -11.58 -11.73 20.27
N ALA A 190 -11.06 -10.51 20.18
CA ALA A 190 -11.63 -9.40 20.91
C ALA A 190 -13.13 -9.25 20.55
N PRO A 191 -13.97 -8.77 21.46
CA PRO A 191 -15.42 -8.71 21.24
C PRO A 191 -15.84 -7.93 19.98
N ASP A 192 -15.02 -6.97 19.58
CA ASP A 192 -15.21 -6.09 18.41
C ASP A 192 -14.39 -6.53 17.18
N SER A 193 -13.86 -7.75 17.18
CA SER A 193 -13.11 -8.29 16.05
C SER A 193 -14.03 -8.63 14.88
N CYS A 194 -13.57 -8.29 13.67
CA CYS A 194 -14.25 -8.58 12.44
C CYS A 194 -13.79 -9.91 11.86
N ARG A 195 -14.75 -10.74 11.46
CA ARG A 195 -14.47 -12.06 10.90
C ARG A 195 -13.99 -11.96 9.46
N VAL A 196 -12.85 -12.61 9.20
CA VAL A 196 -12.43 -12.87 7.82
C VAL A 196 -13.16 -14.10 7.36
N ASN A 197 -14.20 -13.91 6.86
CA ASN A 197 -15.12 -14.75 6.26
C ASN A 197 -15.38 -16.19 6.60
N PRO A 198 -16.60 -16.46 6.66
CA PRO A 198 -17.11 -17.78 6.95
C PRO A 198 -16.99 -18.70 5.76
N PRO A 199 -17.94 -19.53 5.41
CA PRO A 199 -17.71 -20.75 4.65
C PRO A 199 -17.13 -20.50 3.24
N PRO A 200 -16.46 -21.51 2.68
CA PRO A 200 -15.85 -21.39 1.35
C PRO A 200 -16.91 -21.12 0.31
N ARG A 201 -16.55 -20.20 -0.57
CA ARG A 201 -17.33 -19.90 -1.74
C ARG A 201 -16.56 -20.30 -2.98
N VAL A 202 -17.24 -20.35 -4.13
CA VAL A 202 -16.59 -20.69 -5.39
C VAL A 202 -15.40 -19.77 -5.65
N GLY A 203 -14.22 -20.35 -5.87
CA GLY A 203 -12.99 -19.61 -6.08
C GLY A 203 -12.36 -18.99 -4.83
N GLY A 204 -12.97 -19.18 -3.67
CA GLY A 204 -12.41 -18.77 -2.39
C GLY A 204 -11.33 -19.74 -1.89
N LEU A 205 -10.58 -19.29 -0.89
CA LEU A 205 -9.62 -20.14 -0.18
C LEU A 205 -10.34 -21.30 0.53
N PRO A 206 -9.64 -22.43 0.83
CA PRO A 206 -10.23 -23.56 1.54
C PRO A 206 -10.88 -23.10 2.85
N GLY A 207 -12.19 -23.25 2.95
CA GLY A 207 -13.00 -22.53 3.90
C GLY A 207 -12.83 -22.87 5.37
N GLY A 208 -12.37 -24.05 5.70
CA GLY A 208 -12.22 -24.44 7.10
C GLY A 208 -11.27 -23.56 7.89
N ALA A 209 -10.19 -23.12 7.27
CA ALA A 209 -9.15 -22.34 7.92
C ALA A 209 -9.50 -20.84 8.04
N LEU A 210 -10.08 -20.25 7.01
CA LEU A 210 -10.44 -18.82 7.01
C LEU A 210 -11.59 -18.51 7.97
N SER A 211 -12.55 -19.42 8.11
CA SER A 211 -13.66 -19.23 9.03
C SER A 211 -13.24 -19.06 10.50
N LEU A 212 -11.97 -19.32 10.79
CA LEU A 212 -11.38 -19.19 12.13
C LEU A 212 -10.58 -17.89 12.31
N LEU A 213 -10.40 -17.11 11.25
CA LEU A 213 -9.63 -15.87 11.31
C LEU A 213 -10.52 -14.68 11.68
N TRP A 214 -9.98 -13.84 12.54
CA TRP A 214 -10.59 -12.61 12.98
C TRP A 214 -9.56 -11.49 12.92
N VAL A 215 -9.99 -10.32 12.55
CA VAL A 215 -9.13 -9.13 12.45
C VAL A 215 -9.63 -8.06 13.38
N HIS A 216 -8.72 -7.46 14.11
CA HIS A 216 -8.98 -6.27 14.89
C HIS A 216 -7.92 -5.21 14.61
N PHE A 217 -8.36 -4.01 14.25
CA PHE A 217 -7.51 -2.83 14.21
C PHE A 217 -7.51 -2.18 15.59
N TYR A 218 -6.38 -2.26 16.28
CA TYR A 218 -6.17 -1.49 17.49
C TYR A 218 -5.62 -0.12 17.12
N ASP A 219 -6.45 0.90 17.13
CA ASP A 219 -5.97 2.27 17.06
C ASP A 219 -5.35 2.66 18.39
N VAL A 220 -4.19 3.31 18.38
CA VAL A 220 -3.51 3.79 19.60
C VAL A 220 -4.40 4.77 20.38
N ASP A 221 -5.17 5.58 19.66
CA ASP A 221 -6.20 6.44 20.21
C ASP A 221 -7.54 6.05 19.57
N PRO A 222 -8.37 5.24 20.26
CA PRO A 222 -9.63 4.76 19.72
C PRO A 222 -10.65 5.89 19.48
N ASP A 223 -10.50 7.04 20.14
CA ASP A 223 -11.35 8.21 19.92
C ASP A 223 -10.98 8.99 18.65
N LYS A 224 -9.84 8.63 18.04
CA LYS A 224 -9.35 9.26 16.79
C LYS A 224 -9.01 8.19 15.75
N PRO A 225 -9.99 7.45 15.29
CA PRO A 225 -9.76 6.36 14.35
C PRO A 225 -9.11 6.88 13.06
N PHE A 226 -8.08 6.17 12.59
CA PHE A 226 -7.31 6.42 11.38
C PHE A 226 -6.59 7.78 11.27
N THR A 227 -6.83 8.74 12.15
CA THR A 227 -6.17 10.06 12.09
C THR A 227 -4.68 9.96 12.33
N GLN A 228 -4.24 9.02 13.16
CA GLN A 228 -2.84 8.79 13.49
C GLN A 228 -2.06 8.11 12.35
N TRP A 229 -2.73 7.49 11.38
CA TRP A 229 -2.07 6.87 10.25
C TRP A 229 -1.15 7.84 9.49
N THR A 230 -1.66 9.03 9.21
CA THR A 230 -0.86 10.10 8.58
C THR A 230 0.24 10.59 9.49
N GLN A 231 -0.05 10.80 10.77
CA GLN A 231 0.91 11.30 11.74
C GLN A 231 2.13 10.37 11.85
N TYR A 232 1.92 9.07 11.97
CA TYR A 232 3.02 8.11 12.05
C TYR A 232 3.86 8.04 10.76
N MET A 233 3.27 8.25 9.60
CA MET A 233 4.04 8.38 8.36
C MET A 233 4.92 9.63 8.36
N LEU A 234 4.39 10.78 8.79
CA LEU A 234 5.14 12.03 8.88
C LEU A 234 6.26 11.95 9.93
N ASP A 235 6.00 11.33 11.07
CA ASP A 235 7.00 11.17 12.13
C ASP A 235 8.08 10.17 11.74
N THR A 236 7.72 9.09 11.03
CA THR A 236 8.69 8.17 10.42
C THR A 236 9.62 8.91 9.47
N ALA A 237 9.08 9.78 8.61
CA ALA A 237 9.89 10.56 7.67
C ALA A 237 10.89 11.48 8.41
N LYS A 238 10.44 12.19 9.45
CA LYS A 238 11.31 13.06 10.27
C LYS A 238 12.42 12.27 10.96
N LEU A 239 12.07 11.16 11.62
CA LEU A 239 13.02 10.31 12.31
C LEU A 239 14.01 9.68 11.33
N ALA A 240 13.54 9.16 10.19
CA ALA A 240 14.37 8.54 9.17
C ALA A 240 15.37 9.52 8.55
N GLN A 241 14.93 10.76 8.21
CA GLN A 241 15.81 11.80 7.70
C GLN A 241 16.91 12.18 8.70
N ALA A 242 16.53 12.36 9.95
CA ALA A 242 17.47 12.72 11.00
C ALA A 242 18.45 11.58 11.32
N THR A 243 17.96 10.34 11.35
CA THR A 243 18.79 9.15 11.58
C THR A 243 19.74 8.90 10.39
N ALA A 244 19.28 9.07 9.15
CA ALA A 244 20.13 8.95 7.96
C ALA A 244 21.28 9.97 7.98
N LYS A 245 21.02 11.20 8.45
CA LYS A 245 22.07 12.20 8.61
C LYS A 245 23.16 11.75 9.58
N VAL A 246 22.80 11.05 10.65
CA VAL A 246 23.79 10.49 11.61
C VAL A 246 24.48 9.28 11.00
N ALA A 247 23.73 8.36 10.41
CA ALA A 247 24.25 7.13 9.83
C ALA A 247 25.29 7.38 8.72
N TYR A 248 25.09 8.42 7.91
CA TYR A 248 25.94 8.71 6.75
C TYR A 248 26.77 10.00 6.85
N GLY A 249 26.64 10.73 7.95
CA GLY A 249 27.33 12.02 8.14
C GLY A 249 26.85 13.13 7.17
N LYS A 250 25.79 12.91 6.41
CA LYS A 250 25.24 13.85 5.41
C LYS A 250 23.72 13.87 5.45
N PRO A 251 23.08 15.03 5.20
CA PRO A 251 21.62 15.10 5.15
C PRO A 251 21.07 14.34 3.94
N VAL A 252 19.84 13.85 4.07
CA VAL A 252 19.05 13.33 2.96
C VAL A 252 18.82 14.44 1.93
N ARG A 253 19.09 14.17 0.67
CA ARG A 253 18.92 15.14 -0.42
C ARG A 253 17.51 15.17 -0.99
N ARG A 254 16.88 14.00 -1.04
CA ARG A 254 15.51 13.81 -1.52
C ARG A 254 14.80 12.76 -0.71
N THR A 255 13.52 12.99 -0.44
CA THR A 255 12.65 12.04 0.25
C THR A 255 11.38 11.82 -0.59
N TYR A 256 11.03 10.58 -0.84
CA TYR A 256 9.84 10.20 -1.58
C TYR A 256 8.89 9.41 -0.69
N ALA A 257 7.59 9.70 -0.84
CA ALA A 257 6.52 8.92 -0.22
C ALA A 257 6.02 7.86 -1.20
N VAL A 258 5.84 6.64 -0.72
CA VAL A 258 5.24 5.56 -1.51
C VAL A 258 4.24 4.78 -0.67
N GLY A 259 3.26 4.11 -1.29
CA GLY A 259 2.34 3.30 -0.51
C GLY A 259 1.23 2.70 -1.35
N THR A 260 0.71 1.56 -0.90
CA THR A 260 -0.36 0.79 -1.54
C THR A 260 -1.60 0.79 -0.66
N SER A 261 -2.81 0.87 -1.25
CA SER A 261 -4.06 0.76 -0.49
C SER A 261 -4.14 1.83 0.63
N ASN A 262 -4.31 1.43 1.89
CA ASN A 262 -4.25 2.36 3.02
C ASN A 262 -2.90 3.10 3.11
N GLY A 263 -1.81 2.50 2.60
CA GLY A 263 -0.52 3.16 2.46
C GLY A 263 -0.56 4.27 1.39
N GLY A 264 -1.28 4.05 0.31
CA GLY A 264 -1.55 5.08 -0.71
C GLY A 264 -2.36 6.25 -0.14
N TYR A 265 -3.35 5.98 0.71
CA TYR A 265 -4.03 7.02 1.49
C TYR A 265 -3.04 7.86 2.31
N GLN A 266 -2.11 7.20 3.02
CA GLN A 266 -1.09 7.92 3.78
C GLN A 266 -0.21 8.79 2.88
N VAL A 267 0.10 8.34 1.65
CA VAL A 267 0.85 9.15 0.66
C VAL A 267 0.05 10.38 0.25
N ARG A 268 -1.24 10.25 -0.08
CA ARG A 268 -2.12 11.38 -0.41
C ARG A 268 -2.09 12.43 0.70
N ARG A 269 -2.35 11.99 1.93
CA ARG A 269 -2.33 12.88 3.11
C ARG A 269 -0.94 13.50 3.35
N ALA A 270 0.15 12.73 3.16
CA ALA A 270 1.50 13.26 3.31
C ALA A 270 1.82 14.36 2.29
N MET A 271 1.32 14.26 1.06
CA MET A 271 1.47 15.31 0.05
C MET A 271 0.64 16.56 0.36
N GLU A 272 -0.46 16.40 1.07
CA GLU A 272 -1.32 17.51 1.50
C GLU A 272 -0.81 18.19 2.78
N GLU A 273 -0.41 17.43 3.78
CA GLU A 273 -0.08 17.91 5.15
C GLU A 273 1.41 18.08 5.42
N GLY A 274 2.24 17.22 4.82
CA GLY A 274 3.69 17.19 5.06
C GLY A 274 4.58 17.63 3.89
N PRO A 275 4.25 18.68 3.14
CA PRO A 275 4.94 19.00 1.88
C PRO A 275 6.42 19.38 2.04
N ASN A 276 6.85 19.68 3.25
CA ASN A 276 8.25 20.02 3.55
C ASN A 276 9.10 18.77 3.87
N LEU A 277 8.45 17.62 4.06
CA LEU A 277 9.14 16.36 4.36
C LEU A 277 9.41 15.53 3.10
N PHE A 278 8.66 15.78 2.04
CA PHE A 278 8.72 14.99 0.83
C PHE A 278 8.92 15.85 -0.42
N ASP A 279 9.62 15.30 -1.39
CA ASP A 279 9.82 15.91 -2.71
C ASP A 279 8.79 15.43 -3.73
N GLY A 280 8.12 14.32 -3.48
CA GLY A 280 7.04 13.77 -4.29
C GLY A 280 6.54 12.44 -3.75
N GLY A 281 5.47 11.91 -4.34
CA GLY A 281 4.86 10.66 -3.91
C GLY A 281 4.31 9.81 -5.05
N VAL A 282 4.27 8.49 -4.81
CA VAL A 282 3.51 7.53 -5.61
C VAL A 282 2.49 6.84 -4.72
N ASP A 283 1.25 7.04 -5.05
CA ASP A 283 0.09 6.40 -4.48
C ASP A 283 -0.33 5.24 -5.41
N TRP A 284 -0.22 4.03 -4.91
CA TRP A 284 -0.66 2.84 -5.60
C TRP A 284 -1.99 2.38 -4.99
N GLU A 285 -3.09 2.61 -5.72
CA GLU A 285 -4.45 2.22 -5.30
C GLU A 285 -4.85 2.73 -3.91
N GLY A 286 -4.51 3.99 -3.59
CA GLY A 286 -4.81 4.54 -2.28
C GLY A 286 -6.30 4.67 -2.02
N THR A 287 -6.67 4.41 -0.77
CA THR A 287 -8.03 4.65 -0.30
C THR A 287 -8.35 6.15 -0.36
N TYR A 288 -9.53 6.49 -0.85
CA TYR A 288 -10.08 7.85 -0.83
C TYR A 288 -11.10 7.99 0.31
N ILE A 289 -11.01 9.08 1.04
CA ILE A 289 -11.93 9.39 2.13
C ILE A 289 -12.42 10.82 1.97
N ASP A 290 -13.71 10.95 1.73
CA ASP A 290 -14.47 12.20 1.76
C ASP A 290 -15.79 11.92 2.50
N PRO A 291 -16.43 12.93 3.14
CA PRO A 291 -17.71 12.74 3.81
C PRO A 291 -18.80 12.13 2.94
N THR A 292 -18.78 12.36 1.64
CA THR A 292 -19.78 11.83 0.71
C THR A 292 -19.29 10.67 -0.14
N GLU A 293 -17.98 10.37 -0.08
CA GLU A 293 -17.33 9.35 -0.91
C GLU A 293 -16.23 8.65 -0.14
N ASN A 294 -16.46 7.40 0.21
CA ASN A 294 -15.49 6.54 0.88
C ASN A 294 -15.94 5.07 0.79
N ILE A 295 -15.12 4.18 1.30
CA ILE A 295 -15.34 2.72 1.23
C ILE A 295 -16.68 2.24 1.82
N LEU A 296 -17.31 3.00 2.71
CA LEU A 296 -18.61 2.66 3.30
C LEU A 296 -19.80 3.06 2.42
N VAL A 297 -19.55 3.77 1.31
CA VAL A 297 -20.60 4.09 0.31
C VAL A 297 -20.88 2.86 -0.56
N ASP A 298 -19.85 2.11 -0.94
CA ASP A 298 -19.92 1.06 -1.95
C ASP A 298 -19.85 -0.36 -1.35
N LEU A 299 -18.91 -0.66 -0.45
CA LEU A 299 -18.72 -2.01 0.08
C LEU A 299 -19.97 -2.63 0.73
N PRO A 300 -20.76 -1.93 1.56
CA PRO A 300 -21.99 -2.51 2.13
C PRO A 300 -22.98 -2.98 1.05
N VAL A 301 -23.02 -2.30 -0.10
CA VAL A 301 -23.88 -2.70 -1.23
C VAL A 301 -23.42 -4.03 -1.81
N ALA A 302 -22.11 -4.19 -2.01
CA ALA A 302 -21.55 -5.45 -2.50
C ALA A 302 -21.78 -6.59 -1.49
N VAL A 303 -21.49 -6.36 -0.22
CA VAL A 303 -21.70 -7.34 0.86
C VAL A 303 -23.16 -7.81 0.91
N ARG A 304 -24.12 -6.90 0.83
CA ARG A 304 -25.55 -7.22 0.89
C ARG A 304 -26.05 -8.01 -0.32
N ASN A 305 -25.55 -7.70 -1.50
CA ASN A 305 -26.05 -8.29 -2.75
C ASN A 305 -25.35 -9.59 -3.14
N PHE A 306 -24.10 -9.81 -2.68
CA PHE A 306 -23.31 -10.96 -3.10
C PHE A 306 -23.98 -12.32 -2.83
N PRO A 307 -24.59 -12.61 -1.66
CA PRO A 307 -25.25 -13.89 -1.42
C PRO A 307 -26.36 -14.21 -2.44
N ALA A 308 -27.14 -13.21 -2.87
CA ALA A 308 -28.17 -13.39 -3.89
C ALA A 308 -27.57 -13.60 -5.29
N TYR A 309 -26.44 -12.96 -5.59
CA TYR A 309 -25.69 -13.18 -6.82
C TYR A 309 -25.11 -14.59 -6.90
N GLU A 310 -24.53 -15.09 -5.81
CA GLU A 310 -24.06 -16.46 -5.71
C GLU A 310 -25.21 -17.47 -5.87
N ALA A 311 -26.35 -17.23 -5.20
CA ALA A 311 -27.55 -18.08 -5.33
C ALA A 311 -28.12 -18.10 -6.74
N ALA A 312 -27.91 -17.03 -7.51
CA ALA A 312 -28.26 -16.97 -8.94
C ALA A 312 -27.21 -17.65 -9.85
N ASN A 313 -26.31 -18.47 -9.29
CA ASN A 313 -25.21 -19.11 -10.02
C ASN A 313 -24.33 -18.09 -10.77
N PHE A 314 -24.05 -16.95 -10.14
CA PHE A 314 -23.22 -15.89 -10.71
C PHE A 314 -23.72 -15.38 -12.07
N ASP A 315 -25.05 -15.22 -12.21
CA ASP A 315 -25.65 -14.64 -13.41
C ASP A 315 -25.38 -13.11 -13.44
N PRO A 316 -24.59 -12.60 -14.40
CA PRO A 316 -24.30 -11.17 -14.51
C PRO A 316 -25.56 -10.32 -14.77
N ASN A 317 -26.65 -10.92 -15.23
CA ASN A 317 -27.93 -10.24 -15.48
C ASN A 317 -28.83 -10.24 -14.24
N SER A 318 -28.47 -10.94 -13.17
CA SER A 318 -29.26 -10.93 -11.93
C SER A 318 -29.35 -9.53 -11.35
N GLN A 319 -30.47 -9.21 -10.67
CA GLN A 319 -30.62 -7.91 -10.00
C GLN A 319 -29.49 -7.64 -9.00
N ALA A 320 -29.01 -8.67 -8.33
CA ALA A 320 -27.91 -8.58 -7.38
C ALA A 320 -26.60 -8.14 -8.06
N ALA A 321 -26.26 -8.74 -9.20
CA ALA A 321 -25.10 -8.32 -9.99
C ALA A 321 -25.23 -6.87 -10.46
N GLN A 322 -26.42 -6.51 -10.98
CA GLN A 322 -26.67 -5.13 -11.44
C GLN A 322 -26.57 -4.11 -10.31
N ASN A 323 -26.99 -4.45 -9.09
CA ASN A 323 -26.83 -3.59 -7.92
C ASN A 323 -25.35 -3.36 -7.56
N ILE A 324 -24.52 -4.42 -7.62
CA ILE A 324 -23.07 -4.32 -7.36
C ILE A 324 -22.40 -3.46 -8.43
N LEU A 325 -22.71 -3.69 -9.71
CA LEU A 325 -22.18 -2.89 -10.83
C LEU A 325 -22.60 -1.41 -10.72
N ALA A 326 -23.87 -1.16 -10.37
CA ALA A 326 -24.37 0.20 -10.19
C ALA A 326 -23.67 0.94 -9.03
N ALA A 327 -23.24 0.20 -8.00
CA ALA A 327 -22.41 0.71 -6.93
C ALA A 327 -20.95 1.01 -7.34
N GLY A 328 -20.61 0.83 -8.62
CA GLY A 328 -19.30 1.22 -9.18
C GLY A 328 -18.23 0.14 -9.20
N PHE A 329 -18.57 -1.09 -8.80
CA PHE A 329 -17.63 -2.21 -8.89
C PHE A 329 -17.32 -2.59 -10.35
N PRO A 330 -16.10 -3.08 -10.62
CA PRO A 330 -15.81 -3.65 -11.94
C PRO A 330 -16.61 -4.96 -12.16
N PRO A 331 -16.76 -5.40 -13.41
CA PRO A 331 -17.46 -6.67 -13.69
C PRO A 331 -16.77 -7.86 -13.00
N ASP A 332 -17.55 -8.87 -12.64
CA ASP A 332 -16.98 -10.12 -12.13
C ASP A 332 -16.32 -10.93 -13.26
N ILE A 333 -15.27 -11.66 -12.92
CA ILE A 333 -14.67 -12.68 -13.76
C ILE A 333 -15.13 -14.03 -13.22
N VAL A 334 -15.94 -14.76 -14.02
CA VAL A 334 -16.50 -16.04 -13.62
C VAL A 334 -15.99 -17.14 -14.53
N HIS A 335 -15.20 -18.05 -13.98
CA HIS A 335 -14.83 -19.27 -14.68
C HIS A 335 -15.89 -20.35 -14.47
N ARG A 336 -16.21 -21.11 -15.50
CA ARG A 336 -17.26 -22.14 -15.47
C ARG A 336 -16.75 -23.48 -15.99
N ASN A 337 -17.28 -24.55 -15.41
CA ASN A 337 -17.10 -25.87 -15.97
C ASN A 337 -17.82 -25.94 -17.32
N PRO A 338 -17.14 -26.27 -18.45
CA PRO A 338 -17.74 -26.26 -19.76
C PRO A 338 -18.87 -27.26 -19.92
N SER A 339 -18.85 -28.37 -19.15
CA SER A 339 -19.83 -29.48 -19.28
C SER A 339 -21.04 -29.27 -18.39
N MET A 340 -20.91 -28.58 -17.26
CA MET A 340 -21.97 -28.45 -16.27
C MET A 340 -22.51 -27.02 -16.13
N GLY A 341 -21.86 -26.02 -16.72
CA GLY A 341 -22.23 -24.63 -16.57
C GLY A 341 -22.08 -24.07 -15.16
N ALA A 342 -21.66 -24.90 -14.21
CA ALA A 342 -21.43 -24.48 -12.83
C ALA A 342 -20.19 -23.58 -12.74
N ALA A 343 -20.26 -22.52 -11.92
CA ALA A 343 -19.12 -21.68 -11.66
C ALA A 343 -18.03 -22.46 -10.89
N THR A 344 -16.78 -22.30 -11.32
CA THR A 344 -15.60 -22.91 -10.70
C THR A 344 -14.71 -21.87 -10.01
N ALA A 345 -14.83 -20.60 -10.41
CA ALA A 345 -14.17 -19.46 -9.77
C ALA A 345 -14.98 -18.19 -10.05
N SER A 346 -14.94 -17.24 -9.13
CA SER A 346 -15.47 -15.88 -9.27
C SER A 346 -14.54 -14.91 -8.55
N LEU A 347 -14.17 -13.83 -9.22
CA LEU A 347 -13.34 -12.78 -8.64
C LEU A 347 -14.04 -12.12 -7.45
N TRP A 348 -15.33 -11.80 -7.60
CA TRP A 348 -16.10 -11.22 -6.50
C TRP A 348 -16.26 -12.19 -5.32
N ALA A 349 -16.33 -13.50 -5.56
CA ALA A 349 -16.34 -14.50 -4.48
C ALA A 349 -15.07 -14.45 -3.65
N ASN A 350 -13.89 -14.28 -4.28
CA ASN A 350 -12.64 -14.11 -3.56
C ASN A 350 -12.65 -12.84 -2.71
N TYR A 351 -13.12 -11.72 -3.29
CA TYR A 351 -13.22 -10.47 -2.54
C TYR A 351 -14.24 -10.54 -1.40
N TYR A 352 -15.39 -11.14 -1.62
CA TYR A 352 -16.39 -11.35 -0.58
C TYR A 352 -15.81 -12.18 0.57
N ASN A 353 -15.09 -13.25 0.24
CA ASN A 353 -14.51 -14.15 1.22
C ASN A 353 -13.39 -13.52 2.04
N GLU A 354 -12.53 -12.73 1.41
CA GLU A 354 -11.28 -12.31 2.03
C GLU A 354 -11.31 -10.87 2.54
N PHE A 355 -12.13 -10.00 1.93
CA PHE A 355 -12.01 -8.56 2.15
C PHE A 355 -13.31 -7.81 2.42
N TRP A 356 -14.39 -8.03 1.65
CA TRP A 356 -15.53 -7.12 1.68
C TRP A 356 -16.20 -7.01 3.05
N GLU A 357 -16.57 -8.15 3.65
CA GLU A 357 -17.23 -8.13 4.96
C GLU A 357 -16.31 -7.62 6.07
N VAL A 358 -15.08 -8.14 6.13
CA VAL A 358 -14.13 -7.76 7.18
C VAL A 358 -13.75 -6.29 7.10
N THR A 359 -13.53 -5.77 5.89
CA THR A 359 -13.19 -4.35 5.70
C THR A 359 -14.36 -3.46 6.05
N THR A 360 -15.57 -3.79 5.56
CA THR A 360 -16.78 -3.04 5.90
C THR A 360 -17.00 -3.00 7.42
N CYS A 361 -16.89 -4.14 8.07
CA CYS A 361 -17.02 -4.24 9.53
C CYS A 361 -16.02 -3.33 10.26
N GLN A 362 -14.74 -3.38 9.89
CA GLN A 362 -13.70 -2.60 10.56
C GLN A 362 -13.88 -1.08 10.38
N TRP A 363 -14.26 -0.65 9.19
CA TRP A 363 -14.50 0.75 8.92
C TRP A 363 -15.75 1.28 9.60
N GLN A 364 -16.83 0.47 9.67
CA GLN A 364 -18.02 0.81 10.44
C GLN A 364 -17.69 1.04 11.92
N GLN A 365 -16.95 0.13 12.53
CA GLN A 365 -16.57 0.26 13.92
C GLN A 365 -15.74 1.51 14.22
N ARG A 366 -14.97 1.98 13.26
CA ARG A 366 -14.09 3.14 13.42
C ARG A 366 -14.78 4.45 13.12
N PHE A 367 -15.63 4.50 12.10
CA PHE A 367 -16.34 5.73 11.72
C PHE A 367 -17.69 5.88 12.39
N ASP A 368 -18.36 4.78 12.72
CA ASP A 368 -19.68 4.77 13.34
C ASP A 368 -19.76 3.70 14.45
N PRO A 369 -19.13 3.94 15.59
CA PRO A 369 -19.13 2.98 16.69
C PRO A 369 -20.53 2.77 17.30
N THR A 370 -21.52 3.56 16.90
CA THR A 370 -22.92 3.42 17.35
C THR A 370 -23.74 2.46 16.50
N TYR A 371 -23.21 1.99 15.38
CA TYR A 371 -23.88 0.98 14.55
C TYR A 371 -23.62 -0.42 15.09
N ASP A 372 -24.69 -1.20 15.22
CA ASP A 372 -24.57 -2.61 15.62
C ASP A 372 -24.13 -3.48 14.44
N THR A 373 -22.82 -3.43 14.16
CA THR A 373 -22.20 -4.16 13.05
C THR A 373 -22.42 -5.68 13.17
N PHE A 374 -22.45 -6.21 14.38
CA PHE A 374 -22.55 -7.65 14.62
C PHE A 374 -24.00 -8.15 14.63
N GLY A 375 -24.93 -7.40 15.19
CA GLY A 375 -26.34 -7.78 15.22
C GLY A 375 -27.07 -7.46 13.92
N ALA A 376 -26.86 -6.27 13.37
CA ALA A 376 -27.48 -5.86 12.11
C ALA A 376 -26.75 -6.38 10.87
N GLY A 377 -25.46 -6.68 10.99
CA GLY A 377 -24.59 -7.16 9.91
C GLY A 377 -24.01 -6.02 9.03
N PRO A 378 -22.78 -6.20 8.51
CA PRO A 378 -22.06 -5.16 7.79
C PRO A 378 -22.76 -4.76 6.48
N GLY A 379 -23.43 -5.68 5.79
CA GLY A 379 -24.13 -5.41 4.53
C GLY A 379 -25.39 -4.56 4.66
N ASN A 380 -25.97 -4.46 5.87
CA ASN A 380 -27.17 -3.65 6.10
C ASN A 380 -26.86 -2.19 6.42
N TYR A 381 -25.59 -1.82 6.46
CA TYR A 381 -25.16 -0.45 6.73
C TYR A 381 -25.53 0.49 5.58
N ASP A 382 -26.21 1.58 5.90
CA ASP A 382 -26.49 2.68 5.00
C ASP A 382 -25.72 3.92 5.47
N TYR A 383 -24.51 4.07 4.94
CA TYR A 383 -23.59 5.14 5.35
C TYR A 383 -24.20 6.53 5.18
N LEU A 384 -24.83 6.81 4.04
CA LEU A 384 -25.35 8.15 3.75
C LEU A 384 -26.47 8.56 4.71
N SER A 385 -27.31 7.63 5.12
CA SER A 385 -28.35 7.90 6.12
C SER A 385 -27.77 8.17 7.51
N ARG A 386 -26.59 7.63 7.80
CA ARG A 386 -25.92 7.76 9.11
C ARG A 386 -24.92 8.91 9.18
N LEU A 387 -24.54 9.47 8.04
CA LEU A 387 -23.57 10.58 7.97
C LEU A 387 -24.03 11.81 8.77
N GLY A 388 -25.35 12.01 8.91
CA GLY A 388 -25.92 13.10 9.72
C GLY A 388 -25.86 12.87 11.23
N LEU A 389 -25.43 11.70 11.70
CA LEU A 389 -25.31 11.42 13.13
C LEU A 389 -24.07 12.11 13.73
N PRO A 390 -24.18 12.65 14.95
CA PRO A 390 -23.04 13.21 15.65
C PRO A 390 -21.90 12.18 15.77
N GLY A 391 -20.69 12.62 15.50
CA GLY A 391 -19.49 11.78 15.56
C GLY A 391 -19.15 11.04 14.27
N VAL A 392 -20.12 10.61 13.47
CA VAL A 392 -19.84 9.93 12.19
C VAL A 392 -19.21 10.90 11.19
N ALA A 393 -19.87 12.03 10.94
CA ALA A 393 -19.35 13.07 10.05
C ALA A 393 -18.00 13.61 10.52
N ASP A 394 -17.83 13.81 11.83
CA ASP A 394 -16.58 14.34 12.40
C ASP A 394 -15.43 13.33 12.24
N SER A 395 -15.68 12.03 12.49
CA SER A 395 -14.68 10.96 12.31
C SER A 395 -14.20 10.88 10.86
N VAL A 396 -15.13 10.96 9.90
CA VAL A 396 -14.78 10.95 8.47
C VAL A 396 -14.05 12.24 8.08
N ALA A 397 -14.55 13.40 8.51
CA ALA A 397 -13.94 14.71 8.20
C ALA A 397 -12.48 14.80 8.70
N ALA A 398 -12.18 14.23 9.86
CA ALA A 398 -10.82 14.20 10.42
C ALA A 398 -9.82 13.43 9.54
N THR A 399 -10.29 12.51 8.70
CA THR A 399 -9.47 11.65 7.84
C THR A 399 -9.56 12.00 6.36
N THR A 400 -10.36 13.00 5.99
CA THR A 400 -10.63 13.39 4.60
C THR A 400 -9.35 13.72 3.83
N THR A 401 -9.24 13.20 2.61
CA THR A 401 -8.27 13.59 1.61
C THR A 401 -8.83 14.72 0.75
N THR A 402 -8.13 15.84 0.68
CA THR A 402 -8.66 17.11 0.14
C THR A 402 -8.25 17.41 -1.30
N GLY A 403 -7.31 16.65 -1.85
CA GLY A 403 -6.70 16.92 -3.15
C GLY A 403 -5.78 18.16 -3.17
N LYS A 404 -5.55 18.83 -2.04
CA LYS A 404 -4.72 20.06 -1.94
C LYS A 404 -3.24 19.71 -1.89
N ILE A 405 -2.76 18.94 -2.84
CA ILE A 405 -1.35 18.54 -2.92
C ILE A 405 -0.45 19.73 -3.19
N LYS A 406 0.77 19.70 -2.66
CA LYS A 406 1.78 20.76 -2.79
C LYS A 406 3.08 20.26 -3.43
N LYS A 407 3.17 18.96 -3.71
CA LYS A 407 4.32 18.28 -4.33
C LYS A 407 3.81 17.35 -5.42
N PRO A 408 4.67 16.93 -6.38
CA PRO A 408 4.27 15.97 -7.40
C PRO A 408 3.71 14.69 -6.78
N LEU A 409 2.57 14.24 -7.28
CA LEU A 409 1.92 13.00 -6.88
C LEU A 409 1.44 12.25 -8.10
N ILE A 410 1.79 10.98 -8.16
CA ILE A 410 1.30 10.04 -9.17
C ILE A 410 0.44 9.00 -8.48
N THR A 411 -0.80 8.87 -8.91
CA THR A 411 -1.68 7.75 -8.53
C THR A 411 -1.62 6.70 -9.63
N VAL A 412 -1.46 5.43 -9.24
CA VAL A 412 -1.57 4.27 -10.13
C VAL A 412 -2.67 3.37 -9.58
N ALA A 413 -3.65 3.03 -10.40
CA ALA A 413 -4.80 2.25 -9.96
C ALA A 413 -5.24 1.23 -11.00
N GLY A 414 -5.73 0.08 -10.54
CA GLY A 414 -6.26 -0.97 -11.39
C GLY A 414 -7.73 -0.77 -11.75
N THR A 415 -8.11 -1.06 -12.98
CA THR A 415 -9.51 -0.93 -13.39
C THR A 415 -10.39 -2.07 -12.89
N MET A 416 -9.79 -3.21 -12.52
CA MET A 416 -10.47 -4.40 -11.98
C MET A 416 -10.31 -4.53 -10.47
N ASP A 417 -9.94 -3.43 -9.79
CA ASP A 417 -9.94 -3.39 -8.33
C ASP A 417 -11.38 -3.46 -7.81
N ALA A 418 -11.72 -4.59 -7.19
CA ALA A 418 -13.02 -4.80 -6.57
C ALA A 418 -13.01 -4.62 -5.04
N LEU A 419 -11.86 -4.22 -4.45
CA LEU A 419 -11.80 -3.77 -3.06
C LEU A 419 -11.96 -2.25 -2.98
N LEU A 420 -11.25 -1.55 -3.85
CA LEU A 420 -11.24 -0.10 -3.96
C LEU A 420 -11.66 0.33 -5.38
N PRO A 421 -12.95 0.22 -5.73
CA PRO A 421 -13.44 0.48 -7.08
C PRO A 421 -12.93 1.83 -7.60
N ILE A 422 -12.31 1.82 -8.79
CA ILE A 422 -11.57 2.96 -9.33
C ILE A 422 -12.41 4.24 -9.39
N LYS A 423 -13.73 4.11 -9.61
CA LYS A 423 -14.69 5.21 -9.63
C LYS A 423 -14.69 5.99 -8.31
N HIS A 424 -14.74 5.28 -7.19
CA HIS A 424 -14.92 5.85 -5.86
C HIS A 424 -13.59 6.18 -5.16
N GLN A 425 -12.48 5.71 -5.71
CA GLN A 425 -11.18 5.85 -5.08
C GLN A 425 -10.21 6.72 -5.89
N ALA A 426 -9.63 6.19 -6.97
CA ALA A 426 -8.61 6.93 -7.72
C ALA A 426 -9.20 8.08 -8.55
N ARG A 427 -10.33 7.86 -9.23
CA ARG A 427 -11.01 8.90 -10.02
C ARG A 427 -11.62 9.97 -9.12
N ALA A 428 -12.25 9.59 -8.01
CA ALA A 428 -12.78 10.52 -7.03
C ALA A 428 -11.67 11.41 -6.44
N TYR A 429 -10.49 10.84 -6.17
CA TYR A 429 -9.35 11.63 -5.73
C TYR A 429 -8.82 12.58 -6.83
N GLU A 430 -8.76 12.14 -8.10
CA GLU A 430 -8.43 13.02 -9.22
C GLU A 430 -9.40 14.20 -9.31
N ASP A 431 -10.69 13.95 -9.14
CA ASP A 431 -11.72 14.99 -9.11
C ASP A 431 -11.52 15.97 -7.95
N ALA A 432 -11.17 15.48 -6.76
CA ALA A 432 -10.82 16.33 -5.62
C ALA A 432 -9.59 17.20 -5.89
N VAL A 433 -8.53 16.63 -6.50
CA VAL A 433 -7.34 17.40 -6.93
C VAL A 433 -7.74 18.46 -7.95
N ASN A 434 -8.55 18.12 -8.94
CA ASN A 434 -9.01 19.05 -9.97
C ASN A 434 -9.92 20.16 -9.40
N ALA A 435 -10.79 19.83 -8.44
CA ALA A 435 -11.63 20.80 -7.75
C ALA A 435 -10.79 21.77 -6.92
N SER A 436 -9.76 21.29 -6.23
CA SER A 436 -8.87 22.13 -5.44
C SER A 436 -8.10 23.17 -6.27
N ARG A 437 -7.91 22.91 -7.56
CA ARG A 437 -7.25 23.83 -8.52
C ARG A 437 -8.14 24.99 -8.96
N LYS A 438 -9.44 24.77 -9.12
CA LYS A 438 -10.35 25.77 -9.68
C LYS A 438 -10.47 27.04 -8.81
N GLY A 439 -10.08 26.95 -7.53
CA GLY A 439 -10.08 28.07 -6.60
C GLY A 439 -8.74 28.79 -6.42
N ASN A 440 -7.64 28.26 -6.94
CA ASN A 440 -6.28 28.76 -6.74
C ASN A 440 -5.53 28.88 -8.08
N ASN A 441 -5.04 30.07 -8.42
CA ASN A 441 -4.11 30.28 -9.55
C ASN A 441 -2.73 29.60 -9.34
N ASP A 442 -2.65 28.59 -8.51
CA ASP A 442 -1.42 27.94 -8.11
C ASP A 442 -1.13 26.71 -9.00
N ASN A 443 -0.23 26.89 -9.96
CA ASN A 443 0.25 25.85 -10.88
C ASN A 443 0.92 24.64 -10.19
N ARG A 444 1.08 24.64 -8.85
CA ARG A 444 1.71 23.54 -8.11
C ARG A 444 0.95 22.23 -8.25
N ASN A 445 -0.36 22.31 -8.45
CA ASN A 445 -1.20 21.12 -8.69
C ASN A 445 -1.08 20.57 -10.13
N ALA A 446 -0.37 21.25 -11.06
CA ALA A 446 -0.13 20.74 -12.41
C ALA A 446 0.71 19.44 -12.44
N GLN A 447 1.19 18.99 -11.29
CA GLN A 447 2.07 17.83 -11.13
C GLN A 447 1.33 16.54 -10.70
N TYR A 448 0.01 16.53 -10.68
CA TYR A 448 -0.75 15.29 -10.45
C TYR A 448 -0.93 14.49 -11.73
N ARG A 449 -0.83 13.16 -11.62
CA ARG A 449 -1.14 12.22 -12.69
C ARG A 449 -1.90 11.03 -12.14
N LEU A 450 -2.88 10.57 -12.92
CA LEU A 450 -3.56 9.28 -12.70
C LEU A 450 -3.19 8.35 -13.87
N TYR A 451 -2.65 7.18 -13.54
CA TYR A 451 -2.39 6.11 -14.49
C TYR A 451 -3.28 4.92 -14.14
N GLU A 452 -4.22 4.62 -15.02
CA GLU A 452 -5.15 3.49 -14.85
C GLU A 452 -4.59 2.27 -15.57
N VAL A 453 -4.36 1.19 -14.82
CA VAL A 453 -3.90 -0.09 -15.38
C VAL A 453 -5.11 -0.92 -15.78
N GLN A 454 -5.35 -1.04 -17.07
CA GLN A 454 -6.47 -1.84 -17.59
C GLN A 454 -6.30 -3.31 -17.20
N ASN A 455 -7.34 -3.94 -16.66
CA ASN A 455 -7.33 -5.25 -16.04
C ASN A 455 -6.46 -5.37 -14.77
N GLY A 456 -5.90 -4.27 -14.26
CA GLY A 456 -5.18 -4.26 -12.99
C GLY A 456 -6.13 -4.55 -11.82
N ASN A 457 -5.65 -5.31 -10.84
CA ASN A 457 -6.43 -5.74 -9.69
C ASN A 457 -5.69 -5.48 -8.36
N HIS A 458 -6.45 -5.15 -7.30
CA HIS A 458 -5.89 -4.79 -6.00
C HIS A 458 -4.98 -5.87 -5.41
N ILE A 459 -5.37 -7.11 -5.56
CA ILE A 459 -4.64 -8.26 -5.02
C ILE A 459 -3.81 -8.88 -6.14
N GLU A 460 -2.51 -8.59 -6.14
CA GLU A 460 -1.56 -9.03 -7.18
C GLU A 460 -1.58 -10.56 -7.38
N SER A 461 -1.75 -11.35 -6.31
CA SER A 461 -1.78 -12.81 -6.38
C SER A 461 -2.99 -13.37 -7.13
N TYR A 462 -4.04 -12.57 -7.35
CA TYR A 462 -5.23 -13.01 -8.06
C TYR A 462 -5.01 -13.21 -9.56
N VAL A 463 -3.91 -12.72 -10.13
CA VAL A 463 -3.55 -13.05 -11.52
C VAL A 463 -3.28 -14.55 -11.73
N THR A 464 -3.02 -15.31 -10.65
CA THR A 464 -2.84 -16.77 -10.75
C THR A 464 -4.17 -17.50 -11.00
N PRO A 465 -5.24 -17.31 -10.20
CA PRO A 465 -6.55 -17.89 -10.49
C PRO A 465 -7.31 -17.17 -11.63
N PHE A 466 -6.96 -15.93 -11.94
CA PHE A 466 -7.62 -15.13 -12.98
C PHE A 466 -6.57 -14.56 -13.95
N PRO A 467 -6.12 -15.33 -14.94
CA PRO A 467 -5.07 -14.90 -15.88
C PRO A 467 -5.49 -13.76 -16.81
N GLU A 468 -6.75 -13.36 -16.79
CA GLU A 468 -7.26 -12.17 -17.46
C GLU A 468 -6.77 -10.87 -16.79
N LEU A 469 -6.46 -10.93 -15.50
CA LEU A 469 -5.93 -9.81 -14.74
C LEU A 469 -4.46 -9.56 -15.06
N VAL A 470 -3.99 -8.37 -14.73
CA VAL A 470 -2.57 -8.00 -14.83
C VAL A 470 -2.08 -7.38 -13.52
N PRO A 471 -0.81 -7.55 -13.18
CA PRO A 471 -0.24 -6.91 -11.99
C PRO A 471 -0.10 -5.39 -12.21
N ILE A 472 -0.34 -4.62 -11.15
CA ILE A 472 -0.18 -3.15 -11.16
C ILE A 472 1.24 -2.74 -10.79
N GLN A 473 1.94 -3.56 -10.01
CA GLN A 473 3.28 -3.24 -9.50
C GLN A 473 4.26 -2.75 -10.56
N PRO A 474 4.38 -3.33 -11.77
CA PRO A 474 5.29 -2.81 -12.78
C PRO A 474 5.00 -1.36 -13.18
N ALA A 475 3.72 -0.98 -13.27
CA ALA A 475 3.31 0.39 -13.57
C ALA A 475 3.61 1.34 -12.39
N ALA A 476 3.38 0.89 -11.15
CA ALA A 476 3.70 1.66 -9.95
C ALA A 476 5.21 1.91 -9.82
N GLN A 477 6.05 0.91 -10.10
CA GLN A 477 7.51 1.05 -10.12
C GLN A 477 7.98 1.98 -11.25
N GLN A 478 7.39 1.88 -12.44
CA GLN A 478 7.67 2.81 -13.54
C GLN A 478 7.25 4.25 -13.17
N ALA A 479 6.11 4.42 -12.53
CA ALA A 479 5.64 5.72 -12.04
C ALA A 479 6.63 6.34 -11.03
N PHE A 480 7.21 5.52 -10.15
CA PHE A 480 8.25 5.99 -9.23
C PHE A 480 9.50 6.49 -9.97
N ASP A 481 10.00 5.75 -10.95
CA ASP A 481 11.16 6.19 -11.73
C ASP A 481 10.86 7.48 -12.53
N LEU A 482 9.65 7.62 -13.08
CA LEU A 482 9.20 8.84 -13.75
C LEU A 482 9.10 10.02 -12.76
N LEU A 483 8.57 9.79 -11.56
CA LEU A 483 8.52 10.80 -10.51
C LEU A 483 9.92 11.28 -10.12
N VAL A 484 10.84 10.35 -9.91
CA VAL A 484 12.25 10.68 -9.58
C VAL A 484 12.89 11.50 -10.70
N ALA A 485 12.73 11.09 -11.95
CA ALA A 485 13.24 11.83 -13.10
C ALA A 485 12.64 13.25 -13.20
N HIS A 486 11.35 13.38 -12.90
CA HIS A 486 10.68 14.68 -12.85
C HIS A 486 11.25 15.59 -11.76
N VAL A 487 11.33 15.08 -10.53
CA VAL A 487 11.78 15.86 -9.37
C VAL A 487 13.26 16.25 -9.47
N GLU A 488 14.10 15.37 -10.03
CA GLU A 488 15.55 15.58 -10.01
C GLU A 488 16.08 16.22 -11.30
N ASN A 489 15.43 15.98 -12.42
CA ASN A 489 15.92 16.38 -13.75
C ASN A 489 14.92 17.25 -14.54
N ASN A 490 13.79 17.65 -13.93
CA ASN A 490 12.69 18.33 -14.62
C ASN A 490 12.16 17.58 -15.85
N ALA A 491 12.27 16.25 -15.89
CA ALA A 491 11.70 15.45 -16.95
C ALA A 491 10.17 15.62 -16.98
N ALA A 492 9.58 15.75 -18.15
CA ALA A 492 8.14 15.86 -18.29
C ALA A 492 7.46 14.56 -17.85
N LEU A 493 6.48 14.66 -16.94
CA LEU A 493 5.63 13.52 -16.61
C LEU A 493 4.70 13.22 -17.78
N PRO A 494 4.56 11.94 -18.19
CA PRO A 494 3.53 11.54 -19.13
C PRO A 494 2.15 12.03 -18.68
N PRO A 495 1.21 12.34 -19.60
CA PRO A 495 -0.14 12.73 -19.24
C PRO A 495 -0.86 11.58 -18.52
N SER A 496 -1.90 11.93 -17.71
CA SER A 496 -2.85 10.93 -17.17
C SER A 496 -3.37 10.06 -18.31
N GLN A 497 -3.42 8.75 -18.12
CA GLN A 497 -3.70 7.81 -19.21
C GLN A 497 -4.24 6.47 -18.71
N CYS A 498 -4.98 5.81 -19.59
CA CYS A 498 -5.22 4.39 -19.52
C CYS A 498 -3.99 3.65 -20.07
N ILE A 499 -3.41 2.77 -19.26
CA ILE A 499 -2.37 1.83 -19.67
C ILE A 499 -3.09 0.59 -20.20
N PRO A 500 -3.02 0.27 -21.49
CA PRO A 500 -3.67 -0.92 -22.03
C PRO A 500 -3.17 -2.19 -21.34
N LYS A 501 -4.01 -3.24 -21.30
CA LYS A 501 -3.64 -4.56 -20.77
C LYS A 501 -2.27 -5.01 -21.27
N GLY A 502 -1.33 -5.26 -20.36
CA GLY A 502 0.06 -5.64 -20.70
C GLY A 502 0.94 -4.50 -21.24
N GLY A 503 0.45 -3.26 -21.23
CA GLY A 503 1.21 -2.07 -21.66
C GLY A 503 2.02 -1.43 -20.54
N THR A 504 2.58 -0.25 -20.85
CA THR A 504 3.37 0.57 -19.92
C THR A 504 2.95 2.03 -20.02
N ILE A 505 3.37 2.86 -19.05
CA ILE A 505 3.15 4.31 -19.11
C ILE A 505 3.92 4.89 -20.29
N ALA A 506 3.22 5.57 -21.20
CA ALA A 506 3.77 6.12 -22.43
C ALA A 506 3.77 7.66 -22.42
N GLN A 507 4.80 8.28 -22.99
CA GLN A 507 4.85 9.75 -23.16
C GLN A 507 3.76 10.24 -24.13
N VAL A 508 3.41 9.42 -25.14
CA VAL A 508 2.29 9.65 -26.04
C VAL A 508 1.36 8.45 -25.91
N PRO A 509 0.37 8.52 -25.02
CA PRO A 509 -0.51 7.39 -24.76
C PRO A 509 -1.47 7.15 -25.92
N ALA A 510 -1.78 5.86 -26.15
CA ALA A 510 -2.82 5.47 -27.10
C ALA A 510 -4.22 5.89 -26.62
N GLN A 511 -4.42 5.93 -25.31
CA GLN A 511 -5.66 6.39 -24.67
C GLN A 511 -5.31 7.36 -23.54
N PRO A 512 -5.34 8.69 -23.80
CA PRO A 512 -5.20 9.69 -22.75
C PRO A 512 -6.45 9.71 -21.86
N GLY A 513 -6.24 10.03 -20.57
CA GLY A 513 -7.30 10.05 -19.58
C GLY A 513 -7.70 8.66 -19.09
N ASN A 514 -8.95 8.53 -18.65
CA ASN A 514 -9.44 7.32 -18.00
C ASN A 514 -9.68 6.18 -18.99
N CYS A 515 -9.54 4.94 -18.55
CA CYS A 515 -9.89 3.77 -19.35
C CYS A 515 -11.38 3.77 -19.68
N ALA A 516 -11.71 3.70 -20.98
CA ALA A 516 -13.09 3.61 -21.43
C ALA A 516 -13.73 2.26 -21.08
N GLN A 517 -12.93 1.19 -21.07
CA GLN A 517 -13.33 -0.15 -20.67
C GLN A 517 -12.50 -0.58 -19.46
N LEU A 518 -13.18 -1.00 -18.40
CA LEU A 518 -12.51 -1.47 -17.18
C LEU A 518 -11.87 -2.84 -17.39
N PHE A 519 -12.51 -3.67 -18.17
CA PHE A 519 -12.10 -5.06 -18.46
C PHE A 519 -12.00 -5.32 -19.97
N VAL A 520 -10.90 -5.96 -20.35
CA VAL A 520 -10.67 -6.51 -21.68
C VAL A 520 -10.32 -7.99 -21.52
N PRO A 521 -11.10 -8.91 -22.10
CA PRO A 521 -10.88 -10.36 -21.97
C PRO A 521 -9.49 -10.85 -22.37
#